data_e3ef13404ac61cc6f26c4b60d1bda86a
#
_entry.id   e3ef13404ac61cc6f26c4b60d1bda86a
#
_cell.length_a   1.000
_cell.length_b   1.000
_cell.length_c   1.000
_cell.angle_alpha   90.00
_cell.angle_beta   90.00
_cell.angle_gamma   90.00
#
_symmetry.space_group_name_H-M   'P 1'
#
loop_
_entity.id
_entity.type
_entity.pdbx_description
1 polymer ?
#
loop_
_entity_poly.entity_id
_entity_poly.type
_entity_poly.pdbx_seq_one_letter_code
_entity_poly.pdbx_strand_id
1 'polypeptide(L)'
;MIIFSTAPTLTPSNKNPYTGIFKGKNLIFISAEAFSGDVIRPDLTPTLYRLATKGINVENYYQISGAGTTGGEFQNLFGLLPMAGGSSFKKTKNYNNYFTIGRQLNRLGYWGKAYHPNDYKYYSRNQTHNNLGYSQ
;
A
#
# COMPACT_ATOMS: atom_id res chain seq x y z
N MET A 1 -5.15 -7.19 24.40
CA MET A 1 -3.85 -7.87 24.59
C MET A 1 -3.77 -8.96 23.52
N ILE A 2 -2.90 -8.81 22.53
CA ILE A 2 -2.66 -9.86 21.54
C ILE A 2 -1.46 -10.64 22.06
N ILE A 3 -1.70 -11.88 22.44
CA ILE A 3 -0.64 -12.79 22.87
C ILE A 3 -0.18 -13.56 21.64
N PHE A 4 1.03 -13.31 21.16
CA PHE A 4 1.69 -14.17 20.18
C PHE A 4 2.29 -15.35 20.95
N SER A 5 1.63 -16.49 20.95
CA SER A 5 2.10 -17.67 21.70
C SER A 5 3.22 -18.45 21.01
N THR A 6 3.41 -18.28 19.71
CA THR A 6 4.55 -18.81 18.95
C THR A 6 4.79 -17.90 17.75
N ALA A 7 6.05 -17.55 17.48
CA ALA A 7 6.36 -16.95 16.20
C ALA A 7 5.93 -17.94 15.10
N PRO A 8 5.06 -17.53 14.15
CA PRO A 8 4.76 -18.40 13.03
C PRO A 8 6.11 -18.73 12.37
N THR A 9 6.39 -19.99 12.21
CA THR A 9 7.49 -20.44 11.35
C THR A 9 7.22 -19.81 9.99
N LEU A 10 8.02 -18.82 9.63
CA LEU A 10 7.95 -18.20 8.31
C LEU A 10 8.31 -19.31 7.30
N THR A 11 7.30 -20.00 6.79
CA THR A 11 7.49 -20.85 5.64
C THR A 11 8.01 -19.96 4.50
N PRO A 12 9.13 -20.30 3.88
CA PRO A 12 9.62 -19.54 2.73
C PRO A 12 8.47 -19.42 1.72
N SER A 13 8.17 -18.22 1.27
CA SER A 13 7.13 -18.04 0.26
C SER A 13 7.53 -18.85 -0.98
N ASN A 14 6.70 -19.79 -1.37
CA ASN A 14 6.93 -20.55 -2.59
C ASN A 14 6.92 -19.59 -3.78
N LYS A 15 7.92 -19.73 -4.64
CA LYS A 15 7.95 -18.99 -5.91
C LYS A 15 6.77 -19.43 -6.76
N ASN A 16 6.14 -18.50 -7.45
CA ASN A 16 5.09 -18.75 -8.43
C ASN A 16 5.52 -18.18 -9.79
N PRO A 17 4.77 -18.43 -10.88
CA PRO A 17 5.13 -17.94 -12.22
C PRO A 17 5.31 -16.43 -12.34
N TYR A 18 4.74 -15.65 -11.42
CA TYR A 18 4.85 -14.18 -11.40
C TYR A 18 6.02 -13.68 -10.56
N THR A 19 6.71 -14.57 -9.82
CA THR A 19 7.80 -14.16 -8.94
C THR A 19 8.95 -13.56 -9.74
N GLY A 20 9.22 -12.27 -9.51
CA GLY A 20 10.35 -11.56 -10.11
C GLY A 20 10.14 -11.06 -11.53
N ILE A 21 8.95 -11.20 -12.14
CA ILE A 21 8.70 -10.72 -13.52
C ILE A 21 8.96 -9.21 -13.70
N PHE A 22 8.85 -8.43 -12.63
CA PHE A 22 9.10 -6.99 -12.62
C PHE A 22 10.45 -6.60 -11.99
N LYS A 23 11.37 -7.58 -11.79
CA LYS A 23 12.69 -7.28 -11.24
C LYS A 23 13.40 -6.20 -12.06
N GLY A 24 13.91 -5.16 -11.40
CA GLY A 24 14.60 -4.04 -12.04
C GLY A 24 13.69 -3.03 -12.74
N LYS A 25 12.36 -3.15 -12.61
CA LYS A 25 11.40 -2.17 -13.13
C LYS A 25 11.01 -1.17 -12.05
N ASN A 26 10.63 0.03 -12.46
CA ASN A 26 10.09 1.03 -11.55
C ASN A 26 8.67 0.65 -11.11
N LEU A 27 8.34 0.92 -9.85
CA LEU A 27 6.98 0.81 -9.33
C LEU A 27 6.36 2.20 -9.22
N ILE A 28 5.22 2.39 -9.87
CA ILE A 28 4.32 3.53 -9.65
C ILE A 28 3.11 2.99 -8.91
N PHE A 29 2.96 3.37 -7.65
CA PHE A 29 1.83 2.96 -6.81
C PHE A 29 0.86 4.13 -6.67
N ILE A 30 -0.38 3.93 -7.10
CA ILE A 30 -1.43 4.96 -7.06
C ILE A 30 -2.55 4.48 -6.15
N SER A 31 -2.80 5.22 -5.06
CA SER A 31 -3.99 5.05 -4.23
C SER A 31 -5.02 6.09 -4.63
N ALA A 32 -6.05 5.68 -5.35
CA ALA A 32 -7.12 6.54 -5.82
C ALA A 32 -8.27 6.54 -4.82
N GLU A 33 -8.41 7.64 -4.06
CA GLU A 33 -9.50 7.83 -3.11
C GLU A 33 -10.83 8.13 -3.82
N ALA A 34 -11.93 7.67 -3.25
CA ALA A 34 -13.30 7.86 -3.77
C ALA A 34 -13.46 7.44 -5.25
N PHE A 35 -12.64 6.50 -5.70
CA PHE A 35 -12.63 6.01 -7.07
C PHE A 35 -13.48 4.74 -7.19
N SER A 36 -14.41 4.71 -8.15
CA SER A 36 -15.19 3.53 -8.49
C SER A 36 -14.68 2.84 -9.75
N GLY A 37 -14.66 1.52 -9.74
CA GLY A 37 -14.37 0.71 -10.94
C GLY A 37 -15.30 0.99 -12.12
N ASP A 38 -16.51 1.50 -11.86
CA ASP A 38 -17.51 1.82 -12.89
C ASP A 38 -17.05 2.91 -13.88
N VAL A 39 -16.08 3.72 -13.47
CA VAL A 39 -15.51 4.75 -14.35
C VAL A 39 -14.37 4.23 -15.24
N ILE A 40 -13.96 2.96 -15.08
CA ILE A 40 -12.94 2.33 -15.94
C ILE A 40 -13.60 1.91 -17.25
N ARG A 41 -13.75 2.87 -18.14
CA ARG A 41 -14.42 2.71 -19.43
C ARG A 41 -13.59 3.33 -20.55
N PRO A 42 -13.67 2.78 -21.77
CA PRO A 42 -12.86 3.28 -22.89
C PRO A 42 -13.19 4.74 -23.29
N ASP A 43 -14.41 5.19 -23.04
CA ASP A 43 -14.89 6.54 -23.32
C ASP A 43 -14.54 7.56 -22.22
N LEU A 44 -14.44 7.13 -20.95
CA LEU A 44 -14.19 8.01 -19.81
C LEU A 44 -12.70 8.01 -19.38
N THR A 45 -12.12 6.83 -19.24
CA THR A 45 -10.77 6.64 -18.73
C THR A 45 -9.97 5.66 -19.60
N PRO A 46 -9.68 6.02 -20.86
CA PRO A 46 -9.10 5.08 -21.84
C PRO A 46 -7.77 4.48 -21.38
N THR A 47 -6.96 5.22 -20.65
CA THR A 47 -5.68 4.71 -20.13
C THR A 47 -5.90 3.68 -19.03
N LEU A 48 -6.80 3.94 -18.08
CA LEU A 48 -7.13 2.98 -17.02
C LEU A 48 -7.80 1.74 -17.59
N TYR A 49 -8.70 1.92 -18.54
CA TYR A 49 -9.32 0.80 -19.26
C TYR A 49 -8.28 -0.08 -19.95
N ARG A 50 -7.31 0.51 -20.64
CA ARG A 50 -6.20 -0.22 -21.26
C ARG A 50 -5.35 -0.96 -20.23
N LEU A 51 -5.04 -0.36 -19.09
CA LEU A 51 -4.28 -1.00 -18.01
C LEU A 51 -5.06 -2.16 -17.39
N ALA A 52 -6.35 -1.99 -17.13
CA ALA A 52 -7.21 -3.04 -16.56
C ALA A 52 -7.41 -4.23 -17.51
N THR A 53 -7.48 -3.98 -18.82
CA THR A 53 -7.74 -5.04 -19.82
C THR A 53 -6.48 -5.72 -20.33
N LYS A 54 -5.30 -5.08 -20.25
CA LYS A 54 -4.00 -5.63 -20.70
C LYS A 54 -3.07 -6.02 -19.56
N GLY A 55 -3.41 -5.63 -18.36
CA GLY A 55 -2.66 -5.94 -17.15
C GLY A 55 -3.30 -7.04 -16.30
N ILE A 56 -2.87 -7.14 -15.05
CA ILE A 56 -3.50 -8.00 -14.05
C ILE A 56 -4.60 -7.19 -13.38
N ASN A 57 -5.85 -7.59 -13.52
CA ASN A 57 -6.99 -7.03 -12.84
C ASN A 57 -7.42 -7.96 -11.69
N VAL A 58 -7.43 -7.45 -10.46
CA VAL A 58 -7.87 -8.19 -9.28
C VAL A 58 -9.32 -7.81 -8.99
N GLU A 59 -10.26 -8.65 -9.44
CA GLU A 59 -11.71 -8.37 -9.35
C GLU A 59 -12.24 -8.44 -7.91
N ASN A 60 -11.66 -9.30 -7.09
CA ASN A 60 -12.08 -9.51 -5.70
C ASN A 60 -11.13 -8.84 -4.69
N TYR A 61 -10.80 -7.58 -4.92
CA TYR A 61 -10.03 -6.79 -3.97
C TYR A 61 -10.96 -5.95 -3.10
N TYR A 62 -10.88 -6.16 -1.78
CA TYR A 62 -11.74 -5.49 -0.81
C TYR A 62 -10.93 -4.70 0.21
N GLN A 63 -11.40 -3.52 0.53
CA GLN A 63 -10.90 -2.74 1.65
C GLN A 63 -11.91 -2.76 2.81
N ILE A 64 -11.39 -2.70 4.02
CA ILE A 64 -12.24 -2.68 5.21
C ILE A 64 -12.91 -1.30 5.32
N SER A 65 -14.24 -1.32 5.33
CA SER A 65 -15.04 -0.12 5.61
C SER A 65 -14.86 0.34 7.06
N GLY A 66 -15.06 1.65 7.31
CA GLY A 66 -14.99 2.24 8.66
C GLY A 66 -13.59 2.64 9.12
N ALA A 67 -12.54 2.33 8.37
CA ALA A 67 -11.18 2.79 8.67
C ALA A 67 -10.83 4.12 8.00
N GLY A 68 -11.67 4.63 7.12
CA GLY A 68 -11.50 5.89 6.38
C GLY A 68 -10.30 5.88 5.45
N THR A 69 -9.95 7.06 4.93
CA THR A 69 -8.84 7.27 3.98
C THR A 69 -7.51 6.72 4.50
N THR A 70 -7.17 7.07 5.74
CA THR A 70 -5.89 6.62 6.35
C THR A 70 -5.86 5.12 6.62
N GLY A 71 -7.01 4.49 6.85
CA GLY A 71 -7.10 3.05 7.02
C GLY A 71 -6.88 2.29 5.71
N GLY A 72 -7.49 2.75 4.62
CA GLY A 72 -7.25 2.18 3.28
C GLY A 72 -5.79 2.33 2.84
N GLU A 73 -5.21 3.52 3.05
CA GLU A 73 -3.79 3.76 2.80
C GLU A 73 -2.90 2.83 3.63
N PHE A 74 -3.20 2.66 4.93
CA PHE A 74 -2.48 1.74 5.80
C PHE A 74 -2.55 0.29 5.30
N GLN A 75 -3.74 -0.18 4.97
CA GLN A 75 -3.93 -1.54 4.44
C GLN A 75 -3.08 -1.77 3.18
N ASN A 76 -3.07 -0.82 2.27
CA ASN A 76 -2.32 -0.92 1.02
C ASN A 76 -0.80 -0.92 1.25
N LEU A 77 -0.30 -0.08 2.16
CA LEU A 77 1.14 0.06 2.39
C LEU A 77 1.74 -1.03 3.29
N PHE A 78 0.96 -1.55 4.23
CA PHE A 78 1.42 -2.55 5.19
C PHE A 78 0.97 -3.97 4.87
N GLY A 79 -0.07 -4.15 4.07
CA GLY A 79 -0.72 -5.45 3.87
C GLY A 79 -1.42 -5.98 5.12
N LEU A 80 -1.75 -5.10 6.08
CA LEU A 80 -2.38 -5.44 7.36
C LEU A 80 -3.76 -4.80 7.47
N LEU A 81 -4.63 -5.42 8.26
CA LEU A 81 -5.94 -4.87 8.57
C LEU A 81 -5.81 -3.60 9.43
N PRO A 82 -6.40 -2.47 9.01
CA PRO A 82 -6.34 -1.25 9.79
C PRO A 82 -7.25 -1.31 11.01
N MET A 83 -6.89 -0.57 12.03
CA MET A 83 -7.76 -0.36 13.20
C MET A 83 -8.91 0.58 12.82
N ALA A 84 -10.07 0.34 13.43
CA ALA A 84 -11.20 1.24 13.29
C ALA A 84 -10.83 2.68 13.70
N GLY A 85 -11.49 3.66 13.07
CA GLY A 85 -11.27 5.08 13.35
C GLY A 85 -9.95 5.65 12.84
N GLY A 86 -9.26 4.99 11.90
CA GLY A 86 -8.10 5.57 11.20
C GLY A 86 -6.85 5.78 12.06
N SER A 87 -6.74 5.11 13.22
CA SER A 87 -5.65 5.34 14.18
C SER A 87 -4.37 4.55 13.91
N SER A 88 -4.35 3.66 12.90
CA SER A 88 -3.25 2.73 12.64
C SER A 88 -1.91 3.43 12.42
N PHE A 89 -1.85 4.43 11.57
CA PHE A 89 -0.61 5.19 11.35
C PHE A 89 -0.11 5.90 12.60
N LYS A 90 -1.01 6.47 13.40
CA LYS A 90 -0.62 7.15 14.65
C LYS A 90 0.01 6.19 15.64
N LYS A 91 -0.47 4.95 15.68
CA LYS A 91 0.08 3.92 16.56
C LYS A 91 1.41 3.36 16.07
N THR A 92 1.65 3.37 14.78
CA THR A 92 2.89 2.83 14.18
C THR A 92 3.96 3.89 13.91
N LYS A 93 3.69 5.17 14.12
CA LYS A 93 4.59 6.28 13.76
C LYS A 93 5.98 6.22 14.40
N ASN A 94 6.07 5.66 15.61
CA ASN A 94 7.33 5.58 16.38
C ASN A 94 8.03 4.22 16.27
N TYR A 95 7.50 3.31 15.45
CA TYR A 95 8.07 1.99 15.25
C TYR A 95 8.84 1.90 13.94
N ASN A 96 9.81 1.01 13.90
CA ASN A 96 10.46 0.62 12.66
C ASN A 96 9.50 -0.27 11.85
N ASN A 97 8.89 0.30 10.83
CA ASN A 97 7.90 -0.38 10.00
C ASN A 97 8.58 -1.17 8.88
N TYR A 98 9.21 -2.30 9.21
CA TYR A 98 10.02 -3.09 8.28
C TYR A 98 9.24 -3.72 7.11
N PHE A 99 7.93 -3.89 7.24
CA PHE A 99 7.11 -4.62 6.27
C PHE A 99 6.36 -3.73 5.28
N THR A 100 6.53 -2.42 5.33
CA THR A 100 5.92 -1.53 4.33
C THR A 100 6.50 -1.76 2.94
N ILE A 101 5.71 -1.48 1.90
CA ILE A 101 6.16 -1.57 0.50
C ILE A 101 7.47 -0.81 0.30
N GLY A 102 7.57 0.44 0.81
CA GLY A 102 8.79 1.24 0.70
C GLY A 102 10.00 0.58 1.35
N ARG A 103 9.86 0.05 2.57
CA ARG A 103 10.95 -0.65 3.26
C ARG A 103 11.36 -1.94 2.58
N GLN A 104 10.40 -2.71 2.06
CA GLN A 104 10.73 -3.93 1.31
C GLN A 104 11.51 -3.61 0.02
N LEU A 105 11.11 -2.58 -0.70
CA LEU A 105 11.81 -2.14 -1.90
C LEU A 105 13.20 -1.57 -1.60
N ASN A 106 13.37 -0.84 -0.49
CA ASN A 106 14.68 -0.34 -0.06
C ASN A 106 15.69 -1.47 0.13
N ARG A 107 15.27 -2.63 0.66
CA ARG A 107 16.14 -3.82 0.81
C ARG A 107 16.64 -4.36 -0.54
N LEU A 108 15.92 -4.06 -1.61
CA LEU A 108 16.28 -4.44 -2.98
C LEU A 108 17.03 -3.34 -3.72
N GLY A 109 17.45 -2.27 -3.02
CA GLY A 109 18.19 -1.16 -3.59
C GLY A 109 17.33 -0.08 -4.29
N TYR A 110 16.00 -0.15 -4.17
CA TYR A 110 15.13 0.91 -4.65
C TYR A 110 15.11 2.09 -3.68
N TRP A 111 14.93 3.28 -4.22
CA TRP A 111 14.54 4.45 -3.45
C TRP A 111 13.21 5.00 -3.98
N GLY A 112 12.44 5.64 -3.15
CA GLY A 112 11.11 6.09 -3.53
C GLY A 112 10.69 7.38 -2.88
N LYS A 113 9.75 8.06 -3.51
CA LYS A 113 9.10 9.26 -3.00
C LYS A 113 7.60 9.02 -2.87
N ALA A 114 6.99 9.64 -1.88
CA ALA A 114 5.54 9.69 -1.73
C ALA A 114 5.04 11.10 -2.06
N TYR A 115 3.92 11.17 -2.77
CA TYR A 115 3.28 12.42 -3.15
C TYR A 115 1.84 12.42 -2.66
N HIS A 116 1.37 13.58 -2.21
CA HIS A 116 -0.01 13.80 -1.83
C HIS A 116 -0.44 15.22 -2.25
N PRO A 117 -1.63 15.40 -2.82
CA PRO A 117 -2.05 16.71 -3.36
C PRO A 117 -2.47 17.73 -2.31
N ASN A 118 -2.53 17.38 -1.04
CA ASN A 118 -2.88 18.26 0.07
C ASN A 118 -1.65 18.62 0.91
N ASP A 119 -1.84 19.47 1.94
CA ASP A 119 -0.79 19.86 2.88
C ASP A 119 -0.13 18.63 3.54
N TYR A 120 1.20 18.72 3.70
CA TYR A 120 1.99 17.62 4.29
C TYR A 120 1.56 17.25 5.73
N LYS A 121 0.97 18.19 6.47
CA LYS A 121 0.44 17.94 7.82
C LYS A 121 -0.94 17.27 7.80
N TYR A 122 -1.61 17.23 6.65
CA TYR A 122 -2.93 16.65 6.52
C TYR A 122 -2.91 15.17 6.95
N TYR A 123 -3.83 14.79 7.82
CA TYR A 123 -3.83 13.50 8.52
C TYR A 123 -2.52 13.18 9.28
N SER A 124 -1.77 14.19 9.69
CA SER A 124 -0.50 14.04 10.40
C SER A 124 0.56 13.22 9.64
N ARG A 125 0.55 13.27 8.31
CA ARG A 125 1.52 12.54 7.47
C ARG A 125 2.96 12.92 7.76
N ASN A 126 3.22 14.18 8.09
CA ASN A 126 4.52 14.66 8.55
C ASN A 126 5.08 13.92 9.78
N GLN A 127 4.22 13.24 10.54
CA GLN A 127 4.62 12.44 11.71
C GLN A 127 4.55 10.94 11.45
N THR A 128 3.66 10.50 10.59
CA THR A 128 3.31 9.07 10.42
C THR A 128 4.03 8.42 9.25
N HIS A 129 4.53 9.19 8.27
CA HIS A 129 5.10 8.64 7.04
C HIS A 129 6.64 8.61 7.01
N ASN A 130 7.31 9.22 7.99
CA ASN A 130 8.78 9.34 8.02
C ASN A 130 9.52 7.99 8.05
N ASN A 131 8.88 6.94 8.53
CA ASN A 131 9.49 5.62 8.70
C ASN A 131 8.91 4.53 7.78
N LEU A 132 8.21 4.93 6.72
CA LEU A 132 7.63 4.00 5.75
C LEU A 132 8.60 3.58 4.62
N GLY A 133 9.80 4.17 4.57
CA GLY A 133 10.82 3.83 3.58
C GLY A 133 10.89 4.78 2.38
N TYR A 134 10.23 5.92 2.44
CA TYR A 134 10.38 6.97 1.44
C TYR A 134 11.59 7.85 1.74
N SER A 135 12.24 8.37 0.69
CA SER A 135 13.37 9.28 0.79
C SER A 135 12.91 10.72 1.02
N GLN A 136 11.71 11.06 0.60
CA GLN A 136 10.99 12.31 0.82
C GLN A 136 9.49 12.05 0.72
#